data_0fc9fb8d3fdeff533870623492c5e683
#
_entry.id   0fc9fb8d3fdeff533870623492c5e683
#
_cell.length_a   1.000
_cell.length_b   1.000
_cell.length_c   1.000
_cell.angle_alpha   90.00
_cell.angle_beta   90.00
_cell.angle_gamma   90.00
#
_symmetry.space_group_name_H-M   'P 1'
#
loop_
_entity.id
_entity.type
_entity.pdbx_description
1 polymer ?
#
loop_
_entity_poly.entity_id
_entity_poly.type
_entity_poly.pdbx_seq_one_letter_code
_entity_poly.pdbx_strand_id
1 'polypeptide(L)'
;MRLLSWNIQYGKGGADGRIDLKRIARVIRSRELPDVMGLQEISRWDPNTDSGVDQLEQLRELFPEYQAFYGAALERSGGVDGKLREFGNLILSKLAPSQVRHLALTYPADAKASSMPRMLSEVTVETEVGWVRFATTHLEFFSPRQRAAQAIRIQELHLEASAQMRQPPLDRPETAFSLVPQSPSMIVCGDFNFLPESAAYHLLTEAVKAPDHALVDAWKRWQPEAPHPTTCGLHDVEQWPEGSHCRDFFFITNDRVDAVQKIEVDTETTASDHQPVWLELGKS
;
A
#
# COMPACT_ATOMS: atom_id res chain seq x y z
N MET A 1 -17.03 3.43 3.89
CA MET A 1 -15.90 3.57 2.95
C MET A 1 -15.32 2.20 2.63
N ARG A 2 -15.07 1.91 1.35
CA ARG A 2 -14.45 0.66 0.90
C ARG A 2 -13.05 0.90 0.40
N LEU A 3 -12.13 0.01 0.76
CA LEU A 3 -10.72 0.09 0.43
C LEU A 3 -10.23 -1.23 -0.15
N LEU A 4 -9.23 -1.17 -1.02
CA LEU A 4 -8.54 -2.32 -1.58
C LEU A 4 -7.03 -2.15 -1.43
N SER A 5 -6.34 -3.21 -1.03
CA SER A 5 -4.90 -3.38 -1.17
C SER A 5 -4.59 -4.60 -2.02
N TRP A 6 -3.72 -4.46 -3.01
CA TRP A 6 -3.32 -5.58 -3.85
C TRP A 6 -1.93 -5.39 -4.46
N ASN A 7 -1.02 -6.30 -4.17
CA ASN A 7 0.19 -6.47 -4.96
C ASN A 7 -0.21 -7.18 -6.26
N ILE A 8 -0.13 -6.49 -7.39
CA ILE A 8 -0.59 -7.01 -8.67
C ILE A 8 0.53 -7.66 -9.51
N GLN A 9 1.76 -7.71 -8.97
CA GLN A 9 2.92 -8.27 -9.66
C GLN A 9 2.99 -7.79 -11.13
N TYR A 10 2.95 -6.47 -11.34
CA TYR A 10 2.89 -5.84 -12.68
C TYR A 10 1.88 -6.51 -13.64
N GLY A 11 0.79 -7.08 -13.11
CA GLY A 11 -0.25 -7.78 -13.86
C GLY A 11 0.09 -9.22 -14.28
N LYS A 12 1.19 -9.80 -13.78
CA LYS A 12 1.57 -11.19 -14.02
C LYS A 12 0.64 -12.11 -13.25
N GLY A 13 0.02 -13.06 -13.94
CA GLY A 13 -0.85 -14.05 -13.31
C GLY A 13 -0.07 -15.13 -12.59
N GLY A 14 -0.49 -15.44 -11.36
CA GLY A 14 0.13 -16.45 -10.51
C GLY A 14 0.09 -17.86 -11.09
N ALA A 15 -0.94 -18.19 -11.89
CA ALA A 15 -1.08 -19.52 -12.48
C ALA A 15 -0.49 -19.65 -13.90
N ASP A 16 -0.48 -18.58 -14.71
CA ASP A 16 -0.11 -18.64 -16.14
C ASP A 16 1.09 -17.80 -16.53
N GLY A 17 1.58 -16.98 -15.61
CA GLY A 17 2.72 -16.08 -15.81
C GLY A 17 2.51 -14.98 -16.85
N ARG A 18 1.30 -14.80 -17.40
CA ARG A 18 1.01 -13.80 -18.42
C ARG A 18 0.70 -12.44 -17.79
N ILE A 19 1.23 -11.38 -18.39
CA ILE A 19 0.96 -10.00 -17.98
C ILE A 19 -0.35 -9.53 -18.62
N ASP A 20 -1.37 -9.22 -17.80
CA ASP A 20 -2.68 -8.75 -18.27
C ASP A 20 -3.36 -7.85 -17.21
N LEU A 21 -3.18 -6.54 -17.32
CA LEU A 21 -3.84 -5.56 -16.44
C LEU A 21 -5.37 -5.53 -16.61
N LYS A 22 -5.91 -5.97 -17.77
CA LYS A 22 -7.36 -6.11 -17.93
C LYS A 22 -7.92 -7.23 -17.04
N ARG A 23 -7.12 -8.27 -16.77
CA ARG A 23 -7.47 -9.32 -15.82
C ARG A 23 -7.56 -8.75 -14.41
N ILE A 24 -6.58 -7.95 -13.98
CA ILE A 24 -6.63 -7.20 -12.70
C ILE A 24 -7.90 -6.36 -12.62
N ALA A 25 -8.18 -5.58 -13.66
CA ALA A 25 -9.38 -4.74 -13.70
C ALA A 25 -10.69 -5.55 -13.62
N ARG A 26 -10.77 -6.73 -14.29
CA ARG A 26 -11.95 -7.62 -14.19
C ARG A 26 -12.18 -8.09 -12.76
N VAL A 27 -11.14 -8.48 -12.04
CA VAL A 27 -11.24 -8.90 -10.64
C VAL A 27 -11.76 -7.76 -9.77
N ILE A 28 -11.18 -6.57 -9.90
CA ILE A 28 -11.61 -5.40 -9.12
C ILE A 28 -13.07 -5.03 -9.44
N ARG A 29 -13.45 -5.05 -10.73
CA ARG A 29 -14.79 -4.70 -11.20
C ARG A 29 -15.86 -5.79 -10.97
N SER A 30 -15.46 -6.99 -10.56
CA SER A 30 -16.40 -8.06 -10.19
C SER A 30 -17.12 -7.80 -8.86
N ARG A 31 -16.63 -6.82 -8.10
CA ARG A 31 -17.20 -6.36 -6.82
C ARG A 31 -17.61 -4.88 -6.91
N GLU A 32 -18.25 -4.39 -5.88
CA GLU A 32 -18.48 -2.95 -5.76
C GLU A 32 -17.14 -2.22 -5.66
N LEU A 33 -16.94 -1.24 -6.54
CA LEU A 33 -15.68 -0.52 -6.69
C LEU A 33 -15.33 0.24 -5.40
N PRO A 34 -14.09 0.06 -4.86
CA PRO A 34 -13.64 0.74 -3.66
C PRO A 34 -13.57 2.26 -3.85
N ASP A 35 -13.58 2.99 -2.76
CA ASP A 35 -13.40 4.45 -2.76
C ASP A 35 -11.92 4.80 -3.00
N VAL A 36 -11.01 4.01 -2.41
CA VAL A 36 -9.56 4.16 -2.56
C VAL A 36 -8.90 2.78 -2.69
N MET A 37 -7.93 2.67 -3.57
CA MET A 37 -7.12 1.46 -3.79
C MET A 37 -5.63 1.76 -3.65
N GLY A 38 -4.90 0.87 -2.98
CA GLY A 38 -3.44 0.81 -2.97
C GLY A 38 -2.97 -0.40 -3.79
N LEU A 39 -2.31 -0.16 -4.90
CA LEU A 39 -1.75 -1.20 -5.77
C LEU A 39 -0.23 -1.18 -5.68
N GLN A 40 0.39 -2.34 -5.49
CA GLN A 40 1.83 -2.47 -5.42
C GLN A 40 2.36 -3.16 -6.69
N GLU A 41 3.65 -2.99 -6.94
CA GLU A 41 4.37 -3.52 -8.10
C GLU A 41 3.85 -3.01 -9.45
N ILE A 42 3.72 -1.70 -9.57
CA ILE A 42 3.45 -1.05 -10.85
C ILE A 42 4.78 -0.80 -11.55
N SER A 43 4.93 -1.33 -12.75
CA SER A 43 6.12 -1.18 -13.58
C SER A 43 5.85 -0.22 -14.75
N ARG A 44 6.89 0.54 -15.15
CA ARG A 44 6.79 1.44 -16.30
C ARG A 44 8.08 1.38 -17.11
N TRP A 45 7.92 1.19 -18.41
CA TRP A 45 8.99 1.22 -19.42
C TRP A 45 10.12 0.22 -19.20
N ASP A 46 9.90 -0.83 -18.38
CA ASP A 46 10.90 -1.88 -18.19
C ASP A 46 10.71 -3.01 -19.21
N PRO A 47 11.63 -3.19 -20.19
CA PRO A 47 11.49 -4.21 -21.22
C PRO A 47 11.46 -5.65 -20.67
N ASN A 48 11.97 -5.86 -19.47
CA ASN A 48 12.03 -7.18 -18.84
C ASN A 48 10.81 -7.53 -17.97
N THR A 49 10.08 -6.52 -17.51
CA THR A 49 8.98 -6.71 -16.54
C THR A 49 7.62 -6.47 -17.20
N ASP A 50 7.46 -5.34 -17.91
CA ASP A 50 6.17 -4.90 -18.47
C ASP A 50 6.16 -4.84 -20.00
N SER A 51 7.18 -5.41 -20.65
CA SER A 51 7.42 -5.30 -22.11
C SER A 51 7.63 -3.86 -22.59
N GLY A 52 8.05 -2.98 -21.70
CA GLY A 52 8.35 -1.57 -21.99
C GLY A 52 7.12 -0.66 -22.07
N VAL A 53 5.95 -1.12 -21.60
CA VAL A 53 4.73 -0.30 -21.60
C VAL A 53 4.66 0.62 -20.38
N ASP A 54 3.76 1.58 -20.42
CA ASP A 54 3.41 2.42 -19.29
C ASP A 54 2.18 1.85 -18.58
N GLN A 55 2.39 1.07 -17.51
CA GLN A 55 1.28 0.47 -16.77
C GLN A 55 0.44 1.50 -16.01
N LEU A 56 1.01 2.65 -15.64
CA LEU A 56 0.24 3.73 -15.03
C LEU A 56 -0.84 4.24 -15.99
N GLU A 57 -0.48 4.53 -17.24
CA GLU A 57 -1.46 5.00 -18.23
C GLU A 57 -2.50 3.92 -18.54
N GLN A 58 -2.10 2.66 -18.66
CA GLN A 58 -3.06 1.56 -18.85
C GLN A 58 -4.05 1.44 -17.68
N LEU A 59 -3.59 1.61 -16.44
CA LEU A 59 -4.47 1.57 -15.26
C LEU A 59 -5.39 2.80 -15.19
N ARG A 60 -4.92 3.99 -15.61
CA ARG A 60 -5.77 5.18 -15.76
C ARG A 60 -6.88 4.99 -16.79
N GLU A 61 -6.58 4.36 -17.91
CA GLU A 61 -7.59 4.02 -18.92
C GLU A 61 -8.59 2.97 -18.42
N LEU A 62 -8.13 1.99 -17.64
CA LEU A 62 -8.98 0.94 -17.07
C LEU A 62 -9.86 1.44 -15.92
N PHE A 63 -9.47 2.54 -15.25
CA PHE A 63 -10.16 3.12 -14.09
C PHE A 63 -10.32 4.63 -14.24
N PRO A 64 -11.04 5.12 -15.30
CA PRO A 64 -11.17 6.55 -15.58
C PRO A 64 -11.94 7.32 -14.51
N GLU A 65 -12.69 6.63 -13.65
CA GLU A 65 -13.41 7.18 -12.51
C GLU A 65 -12.53 7.54 -11.30
N TYR A 66 -11.22 7.22 -11.37
CA TYR A 66 -10.26 7.49 -10.28
C TYR A 66 -9.22 8.52 -10.68
N GLN A 67 -8.77 9.27 -9.70
CA GLN A 67 -7.51 10.00 -9.77
C GLN A 67 -6.35 9.05 -9.39
N ALA A 68 -5.25 9.13 -10.14
CA ALA A 68 -4.11 8.22 -9.98
C ALA A 68 -2.87 8.95 -9.45
N PHE A 69 -2.29 8.42 -8.35
CA PHE A 69 -1.13 8.98 -7.65
C PHE A 69 -0.05 7.90 -7.58
N TYR A 70 0.87 7.96 -8.52
CA TYR A 70 1.96 7.00 -8.63
C TYR A 70 3.21 7.51 -7.92
N GLY A 71 3.83 6.64 -7.13
CA GLY A 71 5.12 6.87 -6.50
C GLY A 71 6.14 5.84 -6.97
N ALA A 72 7.19 6.29 -7.67
CA ALA A 72 8.31 5.46 -8.06
C ALA A 72 9.24 5.24 -6.87
N ALA A 73 9.35 4.00 -6.41
CA ALA A 73 10.35 3.60 -5.42
C ALA A 73 11.73 3.42 -6.07
N LEU A 74 11.75 3.04 -7.33
CA LEU A 74 12.95 2.83 -8.14
C LEU A 74 12.80 3.52 -9.49
N GLU A 75 13.81 4.31 -9.86
CA GLU A 75 14.00 4.90 -11.17
C GLU A 75 15.42 4.63 -11.63
N ARG A 76 15.63 4.04 -12.80
CA ARG A 76 16.96 3.74 -13.33
C ARG A 76 17.00 3.66 -14.85
N SER A 77 18.17 3.81 -15.42
CA SER A 77 18.39 3.74 -16.88
C SER A 77 18.02 2.36 -17.47
N GLY A 78 17.84 2.31 -18.78
CA GLY A 78 17.59 1.09 -19.54
C GLY A 78 16.10 0.81 -19.82
N GLY A 79 15.24 1.82 -19.67
CA GLY A 79 13.87 1.76 -20.17
C GLY A 79 13.80 1.93 -21.69
N VAL A 80 12.65 1.58 -22.27
CA VAL A 80 12.39 1.74 -23.70
C VAL A 80 12.44 3.22 -24.12
N ASP A 81 12.84 3.49 -25.35
CA ASP A 81 12.90 4.83 -25.94
C ASP A 81 13.71 5.85 -25.10
N GLY A 82 14.74 5.37 -24.37
CA GLY A 82 15.61 6.21 -23.56
C GLY A 82 14.98 6.70 -22.25
N LYS A 83 13.80 6.22 -21.89
CA LYS A 83 13.15 6.52 -20.60
C LYS A 83 13.85 5.83 -19.43
N LEU A 84 13.54 6.25 -18.23
CA LEU A 84 13.90 5.51 -17.03
C LEU A 84 12.91 4.35 -16.85
N ARG A 85 13.41 3.21 -16.42
CA ARG A 85 12.57 2.14 -15.87
C ARG A 85 12.10 2.56 -14.49
N GLU A 86 10.81 2.47 -14.25
CA GLU A 86 10.24 2.79 -12.95
C GLU A 86 9.52 1.58 -12.36
N PHE A 87 9.59 1.48 -11.04
CA PHE A 87 8.87 0.48 -10.26
C PHE A 87 8.39 1.08 -8.95
N GLY A 88 7.10 0.92 -8.63
CA GLY A 88 6.55 1.59 -7.46
C GLY A 88 5.14 1.20 -7.09
N ASN A 89 4.49 2.08 -6.33
CA ASN A 89 3.14 1.89 -5.83
C ASN A 89 2.19 2.94 -6.43
N LEU A 90 0.93 2.57 -6.58
CA LEU A 90 -0.13 3.42 -7.10
C LEU A 90 -1.28 3.52 -6.12
N ILE A 91 -1.74 4.73 -5.84
CA ILE A 91 -3.03 4.98 -5.21
C ILE A 91 -4.00 5.42 -6.29
N LEU A 92 -5.15 4.75 -6.38
CA LEU A 92 -6.30 5.16 -7.16
C LEU A 92 -7.40 5.62 -6.20
N SER A 93 -7.89 6.86 -6.33
CA SER A 93 -8.87 7.44 -5.42
C SER A 93 -10.03 8.10 -6.16
N LYS A 94 -11.27 7.78 -5.77
CA LYS A 94 -12.48 8.54 -6.16
C LYS A 94 -12.61 9.82 -5.36
N LEU A 95 -11.99 9.87 -4.17
CA LEU A 95 -12.01 11.04 -3.30
C LEU A 95 -10.87 11.98 -3.69
N ALA A 96 -11.18 13.26 -3.81
CA ALA A 96 -10.17 14.28 -4.11
C ALA A 96 -9.26 14.49 -2.89
N PRO A 97 -7.94 14.34 -3.03
CA PRO A 97 -7.03 14.55 -1.92
C PRO A 97 -6.73 16.03 -1.67
N SER A 98 -6.58 16.41 -0.41
CA SER A 98 -6.02 17.70 -0.03
C SER A 98 -4.48 17.71 -0.16
N GLN A 99 -3.85 16.57 0.01
CA GLN A 99 -2.41 16.41 -0.09
C GLN A 99 -2.04 15.02 -0.62
N VAL A 100 -0.98 14.97 -1.42
CA VAL A 100 -0.32 13.74 -1.89
C VAL A 100 1.13 13.77 -1.46
N ARG A 101 1.63 12.67 -0.90
CA ARG A 101 3.03 12.53 -0.49
C ARG A 101 3.61 11.20 -0.97
N HIS A 102 4.86 11.26 -1.46
CA HIS A 102 5.66 10.08 -1.79
C HIS A 102 6.92 10.14 -0.95
N LEU A 103 7.03 9.24 0.02
CA LEU A 103 8.01 9.31 1.10
C LEU A 103 8.96 8.12 0.99
N ALA A 104 10.24 8.38 0.74
CA ALA A 104 11.25 7.33 0.72
C ALA A 104 11.35 6.67 2.10
N LEU A 105 11.38 5.34 2.11
CA LEU A 105 11.65 4.55 3.30
C LEU A 105 13.15 4.34 3.49
N THR A 106 13.55 4.01 4.71
CA THR A 106 14.94 3.78 5.06
C THR A 106 15.53 2.61 4.27
N TYR A 107 16.72 2.81 3.73
CA TYR A 107 17.41 1.81 2.90
C TYR A 107 18.85 1.57 3.42
N PRO A 108 19.02 0.96 4.62
CA PRO A 108 20.34 0.68 5.18
C PRO A 108 21.07 -0.37 4.35
N ALA A 109 22.39 -0.19 4.18
CA ALA A 109 23.19 -1.13 3.40
C ALA A 109 23.12 -2.56 3.95
N ASP A 110 22.86 -3.52 3.07
CA ASP A 110 22.88 -4.95 3.38
C ASP A 110 23.51 -5.72 2.21
N ALA A 111 24.81 -6.03 2.35
CA ALA A 111 25.57 -6.71 1.31
C ALA A 111 25.24 -8.21 1.16
N LYS A 112 24.35 -8.74 2.01
CA LYS A 112 23.97 -10.17 2.01
C LYS A 112 22.64 -10.44 1.32
N ALA A 113 21.92 -9.39 0.90
CA ALA A 113 20.61 -9.52 0.28
C ALA A 113 20.51 -8.72 -1.02
N SER A 114 19.84 -9.27 -2.02
CA SER A 114 19.32 -8.48 -3.12
C SER A 114 18.26 -7.53 -2.59
N SER A 115 18.25 -6.27 -3.00
CA SER A 115 17.31 -5.30 -2.49
C SER A 115 17.13 -4.09 -3.40
N MET A 116 16.06 -3.34 -3.18
CA MET A 116 15.78 -2.08 -3.87
C MET A 116 15.18 -1.05 -2.90
N PRO A 117 15.30 0.26 -3.21
CA PRO A 117 14.60 1.29 -2.44
C PRO A 117 13.10 1.03 -2.36
N ARG A 118 12.49 1.41 -1.25
CA ARG A 118 11.05 1.28 -0.99
C ARG A 118 10.47 2.62 -0.59
N MET A 119 9.15 2.77 -0.71
CA MET A 119 8.48 4.01 -0.39
C MET A 119 7.10 3.80 0.24
N LEU A 120 6.62 4.84 0.90
CA LEU A 120 5.25 5.03 1.33
C LEU A 120 4.62 6.08 0.44
N SER A 121 3.55 5.74 -0.29
CA SER A 121 2.70 6.69 -1.00
C SER A 121 1.47 6.97 -0.16
N GLU A 122 1.09 8.25 0.00
CA GLU A 122 0.01 8.67 0.88
C GLU A 122 -0.84 9.75 0.23
N VAL A 123 -2.15 9.68 0.44
CA VAL A 123 -3.12 10.73 0.13
C VAL A 123 -3.91 11.09 1.38
N THR A 124 -4.18 12.38 1.60
CA THR A 124 -5.09 12.85 2.65
C THR A 124 -6.43 13.17 2.01
N VAL A 125 -7.47 12.45 2.38
CA VAL A 125 -8.82 12.56 1.79
C VAL A 125 -9.87 12.89 2.85
N GLU A 126 -10.91 13.61 2.43
CA GLU A 126 -12.08 13.84 3.27
C GLU A 126 -13.06 12.68 3.13
N THR A 127 -13.52 12.18 4.28
CA THR A 127 -14.50 11.12 4.38
C THR A 127 -15.72 11.60 5.17
N GLU A 128 -16.78 10.83 5.22
CA GLU A 128 -17.97 11.15 6.03
C GLU A 128 -17.66 11.31 7.54
N VAL A 129 -16.52 10.77 8.00
CA VAL A 129 -16.08 10.81 9.40
C VAL A 129 -14.86 11.70 9.61
N GLY A 130 -14.60 12.61 8.66
CA GLY A 130 -13.49 13.56 8.70
C GLY A 130 -12.30 13.16 7.83
N TRP A 131 -11.21 13.88 7.99
CA TRP A 131 -9.99 13.66 7.22
C TRP A 131 -9.24 12.41 7.64
N VAL A 132 -8.79 11.64 6.65
CA VAL A 132 -8.01 10.40 6.85
C VAL A 132 -6.85 10.38 5.87
N ARG A 133 -5.68 9.95 6.33
CA ARG A 133 -4.53 9.63 5.49
C ARG A 133 -4.62 8.17 5.06
N PHE A 134 -4.77 7.94 3.77
CA PHE A 134 -4.67 6.60 3.19
C PHE A 134 -3.28 6.44 2.58
N ALA A 135 -2.57 5.40 2.97
CA ALA A 135 -1.22 5.12 2.49
C ALA A 135 -1.09 3.69 1.97
N THR A 136 -0.19 3.50 1.00
CA THR A 136 0.21 2.18 0.53
C THR A 136 1.72 2.04 0.47
N THR A 137 2.21 0.84 0.76
CA THR A 137 3.63 0.51 0.75
C THR A 137 3.88 -0.89 0.21
N HIS A 138 5.13 -1.14 -0.17
CA HIS A 138 5.67 -2.47 -0.44
C HIS A 138 7.05 -2.54 0.21
N LEU A 139 7.19 -3.28 1.32
CA LEU A 139 8.42 -3.37 2.08
C LEU A 139 9.41 -4.35 1.45
N GLU A 140 10.66 -4.32 1.94
CA GLU A 140 11.74 -5.12 1.41
C GLU A 140 11.53 -6.63 1.66
N PHE A 141 11.71 -7.41 0.58
CA PHE A 141 11.47 -8.86 0.59
C PHE A 141 12.63 -9.67 1.16
N PHE A 142 13.87 -9.41 0.69
CA PHE A 142 15.01 -10.27 1.01
C PHE A 142 15.75 -9.89 2.30
N SER A 143 15.77 -8.60 2.67
CA SER A 143 16.52 -8.11 3.83
C SER A 143 15.60 -7.87 5.04
N PRO A 144 15.60 -8.74 6.06
CA PRO A 144 14.90 -8.48 7.32
C PRO A 144 15.35 -7.19 8.01
N ARG A 145 16.65 -6.83 7.86
CA ARG A 145 17.22 -5.59 8.40
C ARG A 145 16.58 -4.35 7.78
N GLN A 146 16.46 -4.33 6.44
CA GLN A 146 15.85 -3.21 5.73
C GLN A 146 14.36 -3.14 6.01
N ARG A 147 13.67 -4.28 6.00
CA ARG A 147 12.24 -4.36 6.32
C ARG A 147 11.92 -3.85 7.72
N ALA A 148 12.72 -4.20 8.73
CA ALA A 148 12.55 -3.67 10.08
C ALA A 148 12.76 -2.14 10.14
N ALA A 149 13.80 -1.63 9.48
CA ALA A 149 14.06 -0.19 9.40
C ALA A 149 12.94 0.57 8.68
N GLN A 150 12.33 -0.05 7.67
CA GLN A 150 11.19 0.52 6.93
C GLN A 150 9.91 0.55 7.77
N ALA A 151 9.63 -0.49 8.55
CA ALA A 151 8.51 -0.51 9.51
C ALA A 151 8.64 0.62 10.56
N ILE A 152 9.84 0.80 11.12
CA ILE A 152 10.14 1.91 12.03
C ILE A 152 9.91 3.26 11.33
N ARG A 153 10.38 3.41 10.08
CA ARG A 153 10.24 4.67 9.34
C ARG A 153 8.77 5.03 9.09
N ILE A 154 7.92 4.07 8.82
CA ILE A 154 6.46 4.31 8.68
C ILE A 154 5.88 4.89 9.97
N GLN A 155 6.24 4.34 11.14
CA GLN A 155 5.83 4.90 12.42
C GLN A 155 6.35 6.33 12.63
N GLU A 156 7.63 6.60 12.32
CA GLU A 156 8.21 7.94 12.42
C GLU A 156 7.44 8.95 11.57
N LEU A 157 7.17 8.61 10.30
CA LEU A 157 6.41 9.44 9.37
C LEU A 157 4.98 9.71 9.86
N HIS A 158 4.36 8.70 10.47
CA HIS A 158 3.05 8.86 11.10
C HIS A 158 3.10 9.80 12.31
N LEU A 159 4.11 9.68 13.18
CA LEU A 159 4.31 10.58 14.31
C LEU A 159 4.64 12.02 13.89
N GLU A 160 5.45 12.19 12.84
CA GLU A 160 5.74 13.49 12.24
C GLU A 160 4.45 14.20 11.76
N ALA A 161 3.60 13.49 11.01
CA ALA A 161 2.34 14.03 10.52
C ALA A 161 1.38 14.39 11.68
N SER A 162 1.31 13.53 12.71
CA SER A 162 0.51 13.80 13.90
C SER A 162 1.04 15.01 14.69
N ALA A 163 2.36 15.21 14.74
CA ALA A 163 2.96 16.37 15.39
C ALA A 163 2.69 17.66 14.60
N GLN A 164 2.80 17.62 13.26
CA GLN A 164 2.48 18.77 12.39
C GLN A 164 1.02 19.19 12.50
N MET A 165 0.09 18.23 12.65
CA MET A 165 -1.31 18.58 12.90
C MET A 165 -1.51 19.30 14.23
N ARG A 166 -0.84 18.84 15.31
CA ARG A 166 -0.95 19.48 16.64
C ARG A 166 -0.26 20.84 16.71
N GLN A 167 0.77 21.04 15.93
CA GLN A 167 1.58 22.26 15.87
C GLN A 167 1.80 22.66 14.41
N PRO A 168 0.74 23.16 13.72
CA PRO A 168 0.84 23.52 12.31
C PRO A 168 1.81 24.69 12.13
N PRO A 169 2.49 24.77 10.98
CA PRO A 169 3.29 25.95 10.62
C PRO A 169 2.40 27.18 10.45
N LEU A 170 3.01 28.35 10.32
CA LEU A 170 2.28 29.58 10.03
C LEU A 170 1.64 29.52 8.64
N ASP A 171 0.34 29.78 8.58
CA ASP A 171 -0.39 29.85 7.33
C ASP A 171 -0.01 31.09 6.52
N ARG A 172 0.15 30.92 5.20
CA ARG A 172 0.28 32.00 4.22
C ARG A 172 -0.69 31.71 3.07
N PRO A 173 -1.96 32.12 3.21
CA PRO A 173 -2.99 31.84 2.22
C PRO A 173 -2.57 32.24 0.80
N GLU A 174 -3.07 31.51 -0.21
CA GLU A 174 -2.83 31.75 -1.64
C GLU A 174 -1.36 31.62 -2.08
N THR A 175 -0.53 30.93 -1.29
CA THR A 175 0.88 30.64 -1.62
C THR A 175 1.17 29.13 -1.48
N ALA A 176 2.39 28.72 -1.85
CA ALA A 176 2.87 27.35 -1.59
C ALA A 176 2.99 27.02 -0.08
N PHE A 177 2.85 28.00 0.80
CA PHE A 177 2.88 27.84 2.25
C PHE A 177 1.47 27.85 2.88
N SER A 178 0.42 27.81 2.05
CA SER A 178 -0.96 27.67 2.55
C SER A 178 -1.12 26.34 3.26
N LEU A 179 -1.81 26.37 4.40
CA LEU A 179 -2.15 25.14 5.12
C LEU A 179 -3.15 24.32 4.31
N VAL A 180 -2.94 23.00 4.34
CA VAL A 180 -3.88 22.00 3.81
C VAL A 180 -4.42 21.17 4.96
N PRO A 181 -5.64 20.63 4.85
CA PRO A 181 -6.19 19.72 5.85
C PRO A 181 -5.22 18.58 6.16
N GLN A 182 -5.01 18.33 7.44
CA GLN A 182 -4.16 17.27 7.98
C GLN A 182 -4.99 16.32 8.83
N SER A 183 -4.52 15.10 9.03
CA SER A 183 -5.16 14.15 9.92
C SER A 183 -4.15 13.32 10.70
N PRO A 184 -4.39 13.07 12.00
CA PRO A 184 -3.65 12.06 12.74
C PRO A 184 -4.14 10.65 12.40
N SER A 185 -5.40 10.52 11.90
CA SER A 185 -5.98 9.24 11.52
C SER A 185 -5.31 8.72 10.24
N MET A 186 -4.88 7.46 10.26
CA MET A 186 -4.18 6.83 9.15
C MET A 186 -4.71 5.41 8.91
N ILE A 187 -4.77 5.05 7.64
CA ILE A 187 -4.95 3.68 7.17
C ILE A 187 -3.76 3.41 6.26
N VAL A 188 -2.94 2.43 6.60
CA VAL A 188 -1.83 2.00 5.76
C VAL A 188 -2.04 0.55 5.33
N CYS A 189 -1.88 0.29 4.03
CA CYS A 189 -2.02 -1.03 3.45
C CYS A 189 -0.84 -1.37 2.54
N GLY A 190 -0.75 -2.62 2.13
CA GLY A 190 0.25 -3.06 1.15
C GLY A 190 0.80 -4.43 1.44
N ASP A 191 1.83 -4.78 0.67
CA ASP A 191 2.69 -5.92 0.90
C ASP A 191 3.82 -5.54 1.86
N PHE A 192 3.68 -5.97 3.10
CA PHE A 192 4.68 -5.67 4.13
C PHE A 192 5.84 -6.67 4.16
N ASN A 193 5.76 -7.74 3.38
CA ASN A 193 6.79 -8.77 3.31
C ASN A 193 7.25 -9.34 4.67
N PHE A 194 6.41 -9.20 5.69
CA PHE A 194 6.58 -9.88 6.99
C PHE A 194 5.38 -10.78 7.29
N LEU A 195 5.59 -11.73 8.18
CA LEU A 195 4.53 -12.60 8.69
C LEU A 195 3.83 -11.93 9.88
N PRO A 196 2.56 -12.27 10.15
CA PRO A 196 1.91 -11.92 11.40
C PRO A 196 2.80 -12.27 12.60
N GLU A 197 2.76 -11.45 13.65
CA GLU A 197 3.52 -11.64 14.90
C GLU A 197 5.06 -11.69 14.75
N SER A 198 5.60 -11.35 13.57
CA SER A 198 7.05 -11.22 13.39
C SER A 198 7.61 -9.95 14.04
N ALA A 199 8.93 -9.90 14.24
CA ALA A 199 9.56 -8.72 14.83
C ALA A 199 9.26 -7.41 14.07
N ALA A 200 9.22 -7.44 12.73
CA ALA A 200 8.89 -6.26 11.92
C ALA A 200 7.41 -5.86 12.06
N TYR A 201 6.50 -6.83 12.20
CA TYR A 201 5.10 -6.59 12.52
C TYR A 201 4.94 -5.86 13.86
N HIS A 202 5.60 -6.34 14.91
CA HIS A 202 5.59 -5.70 16.23
C HIS A 202 6.21 -4.30 16.21
N LEU A 203 7.29 -4.08 15.45
CA LEU A 203 7.88 -2.75 15.27
C LEU A 203 6.90 -1.74 14.65
N LEU A 204 5.94 -2.20 13.85
CA LEU A 204 4.92 -1.34 13.26
C LEU A 204 3.72 -1.12 14.19
N THR A 205 3.33 -2.12 14.98
CA THR A 205 2.11 -2.10 15.79
C THR A 205 2.32 -1.69 17.25
N GLU A 206 3.53 -1.79 17.77
CA GLU A 206 3.83 -1.37 19.13
C GLU A 206 3.86 0.15 19.25
N ALA A 207 2.86 0.69 19.95
CA ALA A 207 2.67 2.12 20.16
C ALA A 207 3.69 2.69 21.13
N VAL A 208 4.80 3.20 20.63
CA VAL A 208 5.87 3.70 21.51
C VAL A 208 5.61 5.11 22.03
N LYS A 209 4.84 5.98 21.34
CA LYS A 209 4.76 7.42 21.70
C LYS A 209 3.42 8.11 21.46
N ALA A 210 2.43 7.47 20.88
CA ALA A 210 1.12 8.07 20.61
C ALA A 210 0.01 7.02 20.71
N PRO A 211 -0.39 6.61 21.92
CA PRO A 211 -1.35 5.52 22.11
C PRO A 211 -2.69 5.76 21.43
N ASP A 212 -3.14 7.01 21.35
CA ASP A 212 -4.43 7.36 20.72
C ASP A 212 -4.43 7.19 19.19
N HIS A 213 -3.23 7.15 18.57
CA HIS A 213 -3.05 6.98 17.14
C HIS A 213 -2.09 5.83 16.81
N ALA A 214 -1.99 4.82 17.67
CA ALA A 214 -1.25 3.61 17.36
C ALA A 214 -1.85 2.88 16.17
N LEU A 215 -1.01 2.32 15.31
CA LEU A 215 -1.43 1.45 14.21
C LEU A 215 -1.83 0.08 14.76
N VAL A 216 -3.02 -0.35 14.44
CA VAL A 216 -3.61 -1.63 14.83
C VAL A 216 -3.91 -2.44 13.58
N ASP A 217 -3.66 -3.71 13.62
CA ASP A 217 -4.02 -4.63 12.56
C ASP A 217 -5.54 -4.76 12.43
N ALA A 218 -6.08 -4.38 11.29
CA ALA A 218 -7.51 -4.40 11.03
C ALA A 218 -8.10 -5.84 11.06
N TRP A 219 -7.33 -6.85 10.63
CA TRP A 219 -7.77 -8.25 10.74
C TRP A 219 -7.92 -8.68 12.19
N LYS A 220 -6.92 -8.42 13.02
CA LYS A 220 -6.96 -8.75 14.46
C LYS A 220 -8.07 -8.01 15.20
N ARG A 221 -8.43 -6.80 14.73
CA ARG A 221 -9.60 -6.09 15.28
C ARG A 221 -10.92 -6.73 14.85
N TRP A 222 -11.02 -7.17 13.60
CA TRP A 222 -12.23 -7.80 13.02
C TRP A 222 -12.43 -9.22 13.51
N GLN A 223 -11.35 -10.02 13.55
CA GLN A 223 -11.34 -11.45 13.89
C GLN A 223 -10.22 -11.75 14.90
N PRO A 224 -10.36 -11.35 16.18
CA PRO A 224 -9.26 -11.44 17.16
C PRO A 224 -8.69 -12.85 17.34
N GLU A 225 -9.55 -13.88 17.30
CA GLU A 225 -9.19 -15.27 17.52
C GLU A 225 -8.84 -16.03 16.24
N ALA A 226 -9.15 -15.46 15.06
CA ALA A 226 -8.88 -16.14 13.81
C ALA A 226 -7.43 -15.89 13.33
N PRO A 227 -6.78 -16.89 12.73
CA PRO A 227 -5.51 -16.68 12.05
C PRO A 227 -5.72 -15.74 10.86
N HIS A 228 -4.66 -15.03 10.45
CA HIS A 228 -4.69 -14.26 9.22
C HIS A 228 -4.93 -15.19 8.03
N PRO A 229 -5.80 -14.81 7.09
CA PRO A 229 -5.93 -15.54 5.85
C PRO A 229 -4.63 -15.40 5.03
N THR A 230 -4.38 -16.38 4.20
CA THR A 230 -3.23 -16.34 3.28
C THR A 230 -3.47 -15.31 2.18
N THR A 231 -2.45 -14.52 1.88
CA THR A 231 -2.52 -13.45 0.86
C THR A 231 -1.52 -13.62 -0.27
N CYS A 232 -0.61 -14.59 -0.17
CA CYS A 232 0.33 -14.95 -1.25
C CYS A 232 0.66 -16.42 -1.26
N GLY A 233 1.19 -16.93 -2.38
CA GLY A 233 1.62 -18.31 -2.53
C GLY A 233 0.49 -19.34 -2.67
N LEU A 234 -0.77 -18.94 -2.88
CA LEU A 234 -1.89 -19.86 -3.07
C LEU A 234 -1.88 -20.52 -4.44
N HIS A 235 -1.49 -19.79 -5.48
CA HIS A 235 -1.59 -20.23 -6.88
C HIS A 235 -0.27 -20.20 -7.63
N ASP A 236 0.82 -19.72 -7.03
CA ASP A 236 2.17 -19.72 -7.57
C ASP A 236 3.13 -20.49 -6.65
N VAL A 237 3.04 -21.80 -6.70
CA VAL A 237 3.88 -22.71 -5.89
C VAL A 237 5.34 -22.73 -6.34
N GLU A 238 5.64 -22.29 -7.56
CA GLU A 238 7.01 -22.23 -8.06
C GLU A 238 7.77 -21.07 -7.41
N GLN A 239 7.13 -19.89 -7.28
CA GLN A 239 7.70 -18.74 -6.59
C GLN A 239 7.68 -18.92 -5.06
N TRP A 240 6.71 -19.65 -4.52
CA TRP A 240 6.47 -19.83 -3.09
C TRP A 240 6.55 -21.29 -2.66
N PRO A 241 7.74 -21.93 -2.75
CA PRO A 241 7.89 -23.36 -2.43
C PRO A 241 7.66 -23.68 -0.94
N GLU A 242 7.76 -22.68 -0.05
CA GLU A 242 7.43 -22.82 1.37
C GLU A 242 5.93 -22.83 1.67
N GLY A 243 5.10 -22.65 0.66
CA GLY A 243 3.65 -22.63 0.78
C GLY A 243 3.06 -21.24 0.99
N SER A 244 1.75 -21.20 1.10
CA SER A 244 0.97 -19.96 1.20
C SER A 244 1.02 -19.35 2.60
N HIS A 245 1.04 -18.01 2.68
CA HIS A 245 1.08 -17.27 3.94
C HIS A 245 0.52 -15.84 3.79
N CYS A 246 0.41 -15.10 4.91
CA CYS A 246 -0.03 -13.72 4.91
C CYS A 246 1.17 -12.77 4.85
N ARG A 247 1.15 -11.80 3.91
CA ARG A 247 2.11 -10.71 3.80
C ARG A 247 1.46 -9.35 3.55
N ASP A 248 0.18 -9.35 3.21
CA ASP A 248 -0.59 -8.15 2.87
C ASP A 248 -1.53 -7.80 4.01
N PHE A 249 -1.49 -6.54 4.44
CA PHE A 249 -2.20 -6.09 5.63
C PHE A 249 -2.90 -4.75 5.40
N PHE A 250 -3.89 -4.48 6.26
CA PHE A 250 -4.37 -3.16 6.59
C PHE A 250 -4.06 -2.86 8.05
N PHE A 251 -3.33 -1.79 8.30
CA PHE A 251 -3.17 -1.22 9.64
C PHE A 251 -3.93 0.09 9.72
N ILE A 252 -4.65 0.29 10.81
CA ILE A 252 -5.53 1.44 11.02
C ILE A 252 -5.23 2.06 12.38
N THR A 253 -5.32 3.38 12.51
CA THR A 253 -5.14 4.04 13.80
C THR A 253 -6.28 3.76 14.77
N ASN A 254 -5.98 3.70 16.07
CA ASN A 254 -6.92 3.34 17.14
C ASN A 254 -8.22 4.15 17.13
N ASP A 255 -8.16 5.44 16.74
CA ASP A 255 -9.33 6.32 16.65
C ASP A 255 -10.32 5.91 15.56
N ARG A 256 -9.93 4.99 14.66
CA ARG A 256 -10.74 4.48 13.56
C ARG A 256 -11.02 2.97 13.65
N VAL A 257 -10.46 2.30 14.64
CA VAL A 257 -10.53 0.84 14.74
C VAL A 257 -11.98 0.33 14.90
N ASP A 258 -12.84 1.07 15.56
CA ASP A 258 -14.25 0.70 15.76
C ASP A 258 -15.10 0.87 14.48
N ALA A 259 -14.58 1.58 13.48
CA ALA A 259 -15.22 1.69 12.17
C ALA A 259 -15.06 0.43 11.29
N VAL A 260 -14.15 -0.50 11.62
CA VAL A 260 -13.94 -1.74 10.86
C VAL A 260 -15.19 -2.60 10.90
N GLN A 261 -15.83 -2.77 9.75
CA GLN A 261 -17.02 -3.59 9.58
C GLN A 261 -16.74 -4.95 8.96
N LYS A 262 -15.79 -4.99 8.04
CA LYS A 262 -15.41 -6.21 7.36
C LYS A 262 -14.00 -6.10 6.78
N ILE A 263 -13.25 -7.19 6.85
CA ILE A 263 -12.04 -7.39 6.06
C ILE A 263 -12.12 -8.77 5.39
N GLU A 264 -11.73 -8.85 4.13
CA GLU A 264 -11.87 -10.06 3.32
C GLU A 264 -10.69 -10.20 2.37
N VAL A 265 -10.22 -11.43 2.18
CA VAL A 265 -9.22 -11.81 1.18
C VAL A 265 -9.92 -12.64 0.10
N ASP A 266 -9.75 -12.27 -1.17
CA ASP A 266 -10.23 -13.08 -2.30
C ASP A 266 -9.18 -14.15 -2.62
N THR A 267 -9.39 -15.34 -2.09
CA THR A 267 -8.47 -16.48 -2.25
C THR A 267 -8.64 -17.25 -3.56
N GLU A 268 -9.66 -16.90 -4.37
CA GLU A 268 -9.99 -17.66 -5.59
C GLU A 268 -9.28 -17.11 -6.83
N THR A 269 -8.91 -15.81 -6.81
CA THR A 269 -8.29 -15.20 -7.99
C THR A 269 -6.86 -15.68 -8.23
N THR A 270 -6.55 -15.98 -9.48
CA THR A 270 -5.21 -16.33 -9.97
C THR A 270 -4.55 -15.19 -10.75
N ALA A 271 -5.10 -13.97 -10.62
CA ALA A 271 -4.69 -12.82 -11.43
C ALA A 271 -3.33 -12.22 -11.02
N SER A 272 -2.86 -12.54 -9.83
CA SER A 272 -1.52 -12.24 -9.30
C SER A 272 -1.06 -13.41 -8.42
N ASP A 273 0.19 -13.45 -8.02
CA ASP A 273 0.72 -14.34 -6.98
C ASP A 273 0.29 -13.91 -5.57
N HIS A 274 -0.21 -12.67 -5.43
CA HIS A 274 -0.86 -12.17 -4.23
C HIS A 274 -2.39 -12.08 -4.39
N GLN A 275 -3.08 -12.08 -3.25
CA GLN A 275 -4.54 -12.02 -3.15
C GLN A 275 -4.99 -10.61 -2.76
N PRO A 276 -6.05 -10.05 -3.40
CA PRO A 276 -6.57 -8.75 -3.02
C PRO A 276 -7.21 -8.79 -1.63
N VAL A 277 -6.87 -7.81 -0.82
CA VAL A 277 -7.42 -7.60 0.52
C VAL A 277 -8.39 -6.42 0.48
N TRP A 278 -9.62 -6.65 0.91
CA TRP A 278 -10.70 -5.68 0.94
C TRP A 278 -11.02 -5.27 2.37
N LEU A 279 -11.18 -3.98 2.63
CA LEU A 279 -11.56 -3.44 3.92
C LEU A 279 -12.81 -2.56 3.78
N GLU A 280 -13.82 -2.83 4.59
CA GLU A 280 -15.02 -1.99 4.70
C GLU A 280 -15.03 -1.28 6.07
N LEU A 281 -15.18 0.04 6.01
CA LEU A 281 -15.33 0.89 7.17
C LEU A 281 -16.72 1.51 7.20
N GLY A 282 -17.38 1.41 8.34
CA GLY A 282 -18.66 2.08 8.60
C GLY A 282 -18.49 3.51 9.06
N LYS A 283 -19.63 4.12 9.40
CA LYS A 283 -19.68 5.37 10.16
C LYS A 283 -19.40 5.00 11.61
N SER A 284 -18.33 5.51 12.19
CA SER A 284 -18.05 5.39 13.63
C SER A 284 -18.84 6.44 14.42
#